data_020014649265de8a994610bf599d9cfb
#
_entry.id   020014649265de8a994610bf599d9cfb
#
_cell.length_a   1.000
_cell.length_b   1.000
_cell.length_c   1.000
_cell.angle_alpha   90.00
_cell.angle_beta   90.00
_cell.angle_gamma   90.00
#
_symmetry.space_group_name_H-M   'P 1'
#
loop_
_entity.id
_entity.type
_entity.pdbx_description
1 polymer ?
#
loop_
_entity_poly.entity_id
_entity_poly.type
_entity_poly.pdbx_seq_one_letter_code
_entity_poly.pdbx_strand_id
1 'polypeptide(L)'
;MCVWSVQLYAKHAGREKCNRKYGKLLYDILHYIIDNRHPNLKLCENGLLYSEGKDKAVTWMNSTAGGRPVVPRTGYIVEFNALWYNALKFCASMAADYGDATEAADFERYATLCGKSFVETFVNEYGYLFDYVEPKDNPDWSVRPNMIFAVALDYSPLTPAQQKAV
;
A
#
# COMPACT_ATOMS: atom_id res chain seq x y z
N MET A 1 -2.63 3.55 6.43
CA MET A 1 -2.31 3.90 7.85
C MET A 1 -3.17 3.11 8.86
N CYS A 2 -4.50 3.08 8.77
CA CYS A 2 -5.37 2.42 9.77
C CYS A 2 -5.00 0.94 9.99
N VAL A 3 -4.88 0.12 8.93
CA VAL A 3 -4.49 -1.30 9.05
C VAL A 3 -3.12 -1.45 9.72
N TRP A 4 -2.14 -0.62 9.38
CA TRP A 4 -0.82 -0.65 10.00
C TRP A 4 -0.87 -0.33 11.51
N SER A 5 -1.69 0.64 11.94
CA SER A 5 -1.87 0.93 13.36
C SER A 5 -2.47 -0.27 14.12
N VAL A 6 -3.42 -0.98 13.50
CA VAL A 6 -3.99 -2.21 14.07
C VAL A 6 -2.97 -3.35 14.09
N GLN A 7 -2.12 -3.46 13.07
CA GLN A 7 -1.01 -4.42 13.04
C GLN A 7 -0.02 -4.18 14.19
N LEU A 8 0.34 -2.93 14.48
CA LEU A 8 1.17 -2.58 15.63
C LEU A 8 0.47 -2.91 16.97
N TYR A 9 -0.84 -2.66 17.06
CA TYR A 9 -1.61 -3.08 18.21
C TYR A 9 -1.59 -4.60 18.41
N ALA A 10 -1.68 -5.39 17.32
CA ALA A 10 -1.62 -6.84 17.40
C ALA A 10 -0.28 -7.36 17.98
N LYS A 11 0.84 -6.67 17.69
CA LYS A 11 2.16 -7.00 18.25
C LYS A 11 2.20 -6.83 19.78
N HIS A 12 1.51 -5.83 20.31
CA HIS A 12 1.51 -5.55 21.75
C HIS A 12 0.42 -6.30 22.52
N ALA A 13 -0.78 -6.40 21.95
CA ALA A 13 -1.96 -6.94 22.64
C ALA A 13 -2.23 -8.42 22.35
N GLY A 14 -1.50 -9.00 21.40
CA GLY A 14 -1.71 -10.35 20.89
C GLY A 14 -2.70 -10.40 19.71
N ARG A 15 -2.45 -11.33 18.78
CA ARG A 15 -3.21 -11.44 17.51
C ARG A 15 -4.67 -11.86 17.74
N GLU A 16 -4.92 -12.80 18.65
CA GLU A 16 -6.28 -13.24 19.00
C GLU A 16 -7.15 -12.10 19.51
N LYS A 17 -6.63 -11.31 20.46
CA LYS A 17 -7.34 -10.15 21.00
C LYS A 17 -7.56 -9.08 19.92
N CYS A 18 -6.58 -8.90 19.06
CA CYS A 18 -6.67 -8.01 17.90
C CYS A 18 -7.78 -8.45 16.96
N ASN A 19 -7.81 -9.73 16.57
CA ASN A 19 -8.82 -10.28 15.66
C ASN A 19 -10.23 -10.13 16.26
N ARG A 20 -10.43 -10.49 17.51
CA ARG A 20 -11.74 -10.36 18.18
C ARG A 20 -12.25 -8.92 18.18
N LYS A 21 -11.35 -7.93 18.29
CA LYS A 21 -11.71 -6.51 18.38
C LYS A 21 -11.81 -5.82 17.02
N TYR A 22 -10.90 -6.15 16.10
CA TYR A 22 -10.69 -5.41 14.86
C TYR A 22 -10.75 -6.26 13.60
N GLY A 23 -10.88 -7.60 13.69
CA GLY A 23 -10.86 -8.48 12.52
C GLY A 23 -11.87 -8.05 11.45
N LYS A 24 -13.13 -7.87 11.85
CA LYS A 24 -14.17 -7.38 10.90
C LYS A 24 -13.81 -6.04 10.28
N LEU A 25 -13.33 -5.08 11.07
CA LEU A 25 -12.94 -3.75 10.56
C LEU A 25 -11.82 -3.84 9.53
N LEU A 26 -10.83 -4.73 9.76
CA LEU A 26 -9.73 -4.93 8.81
C LEU A 26 -10.27 -5.43 7.46
N TYR A 27 -11.15 -6.43 7.48
CA TYR A 27 -11.73 -6.99 6.25
C TYR A 27 -12.64 -5.98 5.55
N ASP A 28 -13.48 -5.27 6.29
CA ASP A 28 -14.34 -4.21 5.75
C ASP A 28 -13.53 -3.12 5.04
N ILE A 29 -12.35 -2.74 5.58
CA ILE A 29 -11.44 -1.76 4.95
C ILE A 29 -10.87 -2.31 3.64
N LEU A 30 -10.39 -3.56 3.62
CA LEU A 30 -9.84 -4.16 2.41
C LEU A 30 -10.91 -4.30 1.32
N HIS A 31 -12.08 -4.84 1.65
CA HIS A 31 -13.19 -4.97 0.71
C HIS A 31 -13.66 -3.61 0.18
N TYR A 32 -13.71 -2.58 1.03
CA TYR A 32 -14.04 -1.23 0.59
C TYR A 32 -13.11 -0.72 -0.51
N ILE A 33 -11.83 -1.06 -0.43
CA ILE A 33 -10.83 -0.71 -1.45
C ILE A 33 -10.93 -1.65 -2.65
N ILE A 34 -11.04 -2.96 -2.44
CA ILE A 34 -11.15 -3.97 -3.50
C ILE A 34 -12.36 -3.70 -4.39
N ASP A 35 -13.50 -3.34 -3.80
CA ASP A 35 -14.74 -3.01 -4.51
C ASP A 35 -14.70 -1.61 -5.17
N ASN A 36 -13.57 -0.92 -5.13
CA ASN A 36 -13.40 0.42 -5.70
C ASN A 36 -14.42 1.46 -5.18
N ARG A 37 -14.80 1.35 -3.90
CA ARG A 37 -15.76 2.28 -3.27
C ARG A 37 -15.11 3.58 -2.77
N HIS A 38 -13.76 3.65 -2.72
CA HIS A 38 -13.06 4.86 -2.29
C HIS A 38 -13.03 5.92 -3.39
N PRO A 39 -13.38 7.19 -3.10
CA PRO A 39 -13.56 8.21 -4.13
C PRO A 39 -12.26 8.64 -4.85
N ASN A 40 -11.11 8.47 -4.22
CA ASN A 40 -9.82 8.94 -4.75
C ASN A 40 -8.78 7.81 -4.94
N LEU A 41 -9.13 6.57 -4.62
CA LEU A 41 -8.26 5.41 -4.82
C LEU A 41 -8.99 4.37 -5.66
N LYS A 42 -8.31 3.83 -6.63
CA LYS A 42 -8.81 2.77 -7.50
C LYS A 42 -7.86 1.60 -7.48
N LEU A 43 -8.34 0.41 -7.18
CA LEU A 43 -7.61 -0.83 -7.39
C LEU A 43 -7.61 -1.15 -8.88
N CYS A 44 -6.43 -1.25 -9.47
CA CYS A 44 -6.23 -1.56 -10.88
C CYS A 44 -6.06 -3.07 -11.10
N GLU A 45 -6.19 -3.52 -12.36
CA GLU A 45 -6.07 -4.93 -12.74
C GLU A 45 -4.69 -5.52 -12.41
N ASN A 46 -3.65 -4.70 -12.35
CA ASN A 46 -2.30 -5.09 -11.92
C ASN A 46 -2.14 -5.20 -10.39
N GLY A 47 -3.21 -5.00 -9.62
CA GLY A 47 -3.20 -5.10 -8.16
C GLY A 47 -2.67 -3.86 -7.43
N LEU A 48 -2.24 -2.82 -8.15
CA LEU A 48 -1.80 -1.56 -7.56
C LEU A 48 -2.96 -0.60 -7.34
N LEU A 49 -2.80 0.27 -6.34
CA LEU A 49 -3.70 1.38 -6.09
C LEU A 49 -3.27 2.61 -6.90
N TYR A 50 -4.19 3.08 -7.72
CA TYR A 50 -4.09 4.34 -8.44
C TYR A 50 -4.76 5.46 -7.64
N SER A 51 -4.15 6.63 -7.55
CA SER A 51 -4.70 7.81 -6.89
C SER A 51 -4.89 8.96 -7.88
N GLU A 52 -6.09 9.53 -7.92
CA GLU A 52 -6.38 10.73 -8.70
C GLU A 52 -6.11 11.99 -7.87
N GLY A 53 -4.84 12.41 -7.82
CA GLY A 53 -4.38 13.56 -7.05
C GLY A 53 -4.05 14.81 -7.84
N LYS A 54 -4.39 14.85 -9.15
CA LYS A 54 -3.93 15.89 -10.08
C LYS A 54 -4.19 17.33 -9.59
N ASP A 55 -5.38 17.58 -9.07
CA ASP A 55 -5.80 18.90 -8.56
C ASP A 55 -6.10 18.86 -7.04
N LYS A 56 -5.73 17.76 -6.37
CA LYS A 56 -6.02 17.54 -4.95
C LYS A 56 -4.76 17.09 -4.21
N ALA A 57 -4.57 17.64 -3.02
CA ALA A 57 -3.52 17.19 -2.10
C ALA A 57 -3.97 15.89 -1.38
N VAL A 58 -3.91 14.75 -2.06
CA VAL A 58 -4.44 13.46 -1.58
C VAL A 58 -3.45 12.64 -0.74
N THR A 59 -2.21 13.10 -0.60
CA THR A 59 -1.18 12.44 0.20
C THR A 59 -0.83 13.26 1.44
N TRP A 60 0.04 12.74 2.31
CA TRP A 60 0.57 13.51 3.43
C TRP A 60 1.36 14.75 3.00
N MET A 61 1.88 14.76 1.76
CA MET A 61 2.49 15.93 1.13
C MET A 61 1.38 16.87 0.60
N ASN A 62 0.67 17.50 1.52
CA ASN A 62 -0.58 18.19 1.24
C ASN A 62 -0.47 19.73 1.22
N SER A 63 0.74 20.26 1.12
CA SER A 63 0.96 21.71 0.98
C SER A 63 0.38 22.21 -0.33
N THR A 64 -0.29 23.37 -0.25
CA THR A 64 -0.91 24.03 -1.41
C THR A 64 -0.39 25.46 -1.57
N ALA A 65 -0.29 25.91 -2.82
CA ALA A 65 -0.02 27.28 -3.19
C ALA A 65 -1.04 27.72 -4.26
N GLY A 66 -1.70 28.87 -4.03
CA GLY A 66 -2.75 29.35 -4.94
C GLY A 66 -3.91 28.34 -5.14
N GLY A 67 -4.23 27.55 -4.10
CA GLY A 67 -5.29 26.54 -4.16
C GLY A 67 -4.93 25.25 -4.90
N ARG A 68 -3.68 25.06 -5.32
CA ARG A 68 -3.19 23.87 -6.00
C ARG A 68 -2.11 23.17 -5.18
N PRO A 69 -2.01 21.81 -5.25
CA PRO A 69 -0.92 21.09 -4.62
C PRO A 69 0.45 21.61 -5.09
N VAL A 70 1.39 21.80 -4.16
CA VAL A 70 2.78 22.14 -4.51
C VAL A 70 3.45 20.96 -5.22
N VAL A 71 3.12 19.74 -4.78
CA VAL A 71 3.54 18.49 -5.43
C VAL A 71 2.27 17.68 -5.76
N PRO A 72 1.75 17.81 -7.00
CA PRO A 72 0.60 17.02 -7.45
C PRO A 72 1.05 15.59 -7.69
N ARG A 73 0.72 14.68 -6.77
CA ARG A 73 1.05 13.25 -6.87
C ARG A 73 -0.17 12.50 -7.38
N THR A 74 -0.10 12.11 -8.64
CA THR A 74 -1.14 11.34 -9.34
C THR A 74 -0.57 10.02 -9.85
N GLY A 75 -1.36 9.00 -9.92
CA GLY A 75 -0.94 7.70 -10.42
C GLY A 75 -0.70 6.68 -9.32
N TYR A 76 0.24 5.79 -9.56
CA TYR A 76 0.70 4.83 -8.56
C TYR A 76 1.66 5.53 -7.60
N ILE A 77 1.32 5.61 -6.33
CA ILE A 77 2.08 6.30 -5.29
C ILE A 77 2.80 5.25 -4.44
N VAL A 78 4.11 5.41 -4.24
CA VAL A 78 4.97 4.36 -3.67
C VAL A 78 4.54 3.94 -2.26
N GLU A 79 4.35 4.89 -1.34
CA GLU A 79 3.95 4.56 0.03
C GLU A 79 2.52 4.02 0.13
N PHE A 80 1.60 4.43 -0.76
CA PHE A 80 0.25 3.89 -0.79
C PHE A 80 0.29 2.40 -1.16
N ASN A 81 1.08 2.04 -2.17
CA ASN A 81 1.19 0.67 -2.63
C ASN A 81 2.02 -0.21 -1.69
N ALA A 82 3.03 0.35 -1.00
CA ALA A 82 3.73 -0.34 0.08
C ALA A 82 2.79 -0.66 1.26
N LEU A 83 2.00 0.32 1.70
CA LEU A 83 1.00 0.14 2.76
C LEU A 83 -0.12 -0.83 2.35
N TRP A 84 -0.53 -0.80 1.10
CA TRP A 84 -1.52 -1.72 0.53
C TRP A 84 -1.03 -3.16 0.54
N TYR A 85 0.17 -3.40 0.02
CA TYR A 85 0.80 -4.72 0.07
C TYR A 85 0.90 -5.26 1.51
N ASN A 86 1.42 -4.45 2.43
CA ASN A 86 1.51 -4.81 3.84
C ASN A 86 0.13 -5.10 4.45
N ALA A 87 -0.90 -4.33 4.10
CA ALA A 87 -2.25 -4.55 4.60
C ALA A 87 -2.83 -5.89 4.10
N LEU A 88 -2.67 -6.19 2.81
CA LEU A 88 -3.10 -7.45 2.22
C LEU A 88 -2.42 -8.66 2.90
N LYS A 89 -1.09 -8.62 3.06
CA LYS A 89 -0.32 -9.70 3.71
C LYS A 89 -0.70 -9.87 5.17
N PHE A 90 -0.86 -8.78 5.92
CA PHE A 90 -1.28 -8.84 7.31
C PHE A 90 -2.68 -9.42 7.46
N CYS A 91 -3.65 -8.96 6.66
CA CYS A 91 -5.02 -9.47 6.71
C CYS A 91 -5.12 -10.93 6.23
N ALA A 92 -4.36 -11.34 5.21
CA ALA A 92 -4.27 -12.73 4.79
C ALA A 92 -3.77 -13.63 5.91
N SER A 93 -2.70 -13.20 6.61
CA SER A 93 -2.17 -13.93 7.77
C SER A 93 -3.16 -13.99 8.94
N MET A 94 -3.90 -12.91 9.21
CA MET A 94 -4.94 -12.88 10.25
C MET A 94 -6.10 -13.82 9.90
N ALA A 95 -6.55 -13.83 8.65
CA ALA A 95 -7.61 -14.72 8.18
C ALA A 95 -7.20 -16.19 8.25
N ALA A 96 -5.97 -16.51 7.88
CA ALA A 96 -5.44 -17.88 7.98
C ALA A 96 -5.37 -18.38 9.45
N ASP A 97 -4.97 -17.51 10.39
CA ASP A 97 -4.86 -17.87 11.81
C ASP A 97 -6.23 -18.13 12.46
N TYR A 98 -7.28 -17.47 12.00
CA TYR A 98 -8.61 -17.49 12.64
C TYR A 98 -9.71 -18.18 11.83
N GLY A 99 -9.33 -18.95 10.82
CA GLY A 99 -10.20 -19.92 10.17
C GLY A 99 -10.98 -19.43 8.95
N ASP A 100 -10.66 -18.25 8.42
CA ASP A 100 -11.26 -17.72 7.18
C ASP A 100 -10.37 -18.01 5.96
N ALA A 101 -10.36 -19.26 5.51
CA ALA A 101 -9.50 -19.72 4.42
C ALA A 101 -9.79 -19.02 3.07
N THR A 102 -11.05 -18.66 2.81
CA THR A 102 -11.44 -17.98 1.58
C THR A 102 -10.88 -16.56 1.56
N GLU A 103 -11.09 -15.78 2.63
CA GLU A 103 -10.54 -14.45 2.79
C GLU A 103 -8.99 -14.47 2.75
N ALA A 104 -8.37 -15.46 3.42
CA ALA A 104 -6.93 -15.62 3.40
C ALA A 104 -6.40 -15.81 1.98
N ALA A 105 -7.03 -16.68 1.19
CA ALA A 105 -6.64 -16.95 -0.19
C ALA A 105 -6.86 -15.74 -1.10
N ASP A 106 -7.96 -15.02 -0.94
CA ASP A 106 -8.27 -13.84 -1.74
C ASP A 106 -7.28 -12.70 -1.46
N PHE A 107 -7.00 -12.39 -0.20
CA PHE A 107 -6.03 -11.35 0.15
C PHE A 107 -4.61 -11.72 -0.30
N GLU A 108 -4.21 -13.01 -0.20
CA GLU A 108 -2.91 -13.46 -0.69
C GLU A 108 -2.79 -13.36 -2.21
N ARG A 109 -3.86 -13.64 -2.95
CA ARG A 109 -3.92 -13.46 -4.41
C ARG A 109 -3.69 -11.99 -4.79
N TYR A 110 -4.37 -11.04 -4.13
CA TYR A 110 -4.14 -9.62 -4.34
C TYR A 110 -2.73 -9.19 -3.92
N ALA A 111 -2.22 -9.71 -2.81
CA ALA A 111 -0.86 -9.41 -2.35
C ALA A 111 0.19 -9.88 -3.36
N THR A 112 0.04 -11.10 -3.91
CA THR A 112 0.95 -11.65 -4.92
C THR A 112 0.98 -10.76 -6.17
N LEU A 113 -0.20 -10.38 -6.66
CA LEU A 113 -0.31 -9.51 -7.83
C LEU A 113 0.29 -8.12 -7.56
N CYS A 114 -0.06 -7.51 -6.43
CA CYS A 114 0.46 -6.22 -6.00
C CYS A 114 1.99 -6.25 -5.85
N GLY A 115 2.54 -7.28 -5.20
CA GLY A 115 3.98 -7.40 -4.96
C GLY A 115 4.79 -7.49 -6.26
N LYS A 116 4.33 -8.29 -7.23
CA LYS A 116 4.94 -8.38 -8.55
C LYS A 116 4.92 -7.02 -9.24
N SER A 117 3.75 -6.43 -9.36
CA SER A 117 3.57 -5.14 -10.05
C SER A 117 4.28 -3.99 -9.33
N PHE A 118 4.42 -4.05 -8.00
CA PHE A 118 5.18 -3.06 -7.24
C PHE A 118 6.64 -3.01 -7.69
N VAL A 119 7.30 -4.15 -7.76
CA VAL A 119 8.70 -4.23 -8.20
C VAL A 119 8.85 -3.74 -9.65
N GLU A 120 7.97 -4.20 -10.55
CA GLU A 120 8.00 -3.80 -11.96
C GLU A 120 7.74 -2.31 -12.19
N THR A 121 6.94 -1.67 -11.31
CA THR A 121 6.54 -0.27 -11.46
C THR A 121 7.50 0.70 -10.77
N PHE A 122 7.99 0.36 -9.58
CA PHE A 122 8.69 1.33 -8.75
C PHE A 122 10.21 1.16 -8.71
N VAL A 123 10.76 -0.05 -8.90
CA VAL A 123 12.21 -0.25 -8.85
C VAL A 123 12.83 0.27 -10.13
N ASN A 124 13.70 1.28 -10.02
CA ASN A 124 14.39 1.87 -11.15
C ASN A 124 15.74 1.22 -11.44
N GLU A 125 16.39 1.61 -12.53
CA GLU A 125 17.65 1.07 -12.99
C GLU A 125 18.84 1.28 -12.01
N TYR A 126 18.72 2.23 -11.08
CA TYR A 126 19.71 2.49 -10.03
C TYR A 126 19.42 1.72 -8.74
N GLY A 127 18.33 0.96 -8.67
CA GLY A 127 17.96 0.11 -7.54
C GLY A 127 17.18 0.78 -6.43
N TYR A 128 16.86 2.08 -6.53
CA TYR A 128 15.93 2.75 -5.62
C TYR A 128 14.52 2.88 -6.24
N LEU A 129 13.57 3.51 -5.53
CA LEU A 129 12.18 3.55 -5.97
C LEU A 129 11.79 4.91 -6.53
N PHE A 130 10.94 4.91 -7.57
CA PHE A 130 10.23 6.11 -7.99
C PHE A 130 9.27 6.56 -6.88
N ASP A 131 9.09 7.87 -6.70
CA ASP A 131 8.17 8.42 -5.70
C ASP A 131 6.71 8.17 -6.08
N TYR A 132 6.39 8.36 -7.35
CA TYR A 132 5.13 7.94 -7.98
C TYR A 132 5.32 7.72 -9.47
N VAL A 133 4.40 6.98 -10.08
CA VAL A 133 4.40 6.72 -11.53
C VAL A 133 3.02 7.07 -12.10
N GLU A 134 2.98 8.05 -12.99
CA GLU A 134 1.77 8.39 -13.74
C GLU A 134 1.53 7.38 -14.88
N PRO A 135 0.26 7.22 -15.35
CA PRO A 135 -0.02 6.43 -16.55
C PRO A 135 0.82 6.88 -17.74
N LYS A 136 1.23 5.93 -18.58
CA LYS A 136 2.14 6.11 -19.72
C LYS A 136 3.61 6.29 -19.34
N ASP A 137 4.04 5.64 -18.27
CA ASP A 137 5.44 5.53 -17.86
C ASP A 137 6.13 6.89 -17.66
N ASN A 138 5.45 7.80 -16.98
CA ASN A 138 6.06 9.05 -16.53
C ASN A 138 6.38 8.99 -15.03
N PRO A 139 7.55 8.42 -14.65
CA PRO A 139 7.95 8.27 -13.26
C PRO A 139 8.52 9.55 -12.68
N ASP A 140 8.22 9.82 -11.41
CA ASP A 140 8.90 10.85 -10.64
C ASP A 140 10.18 10.28 -10.02
N TRP A 141 11.33 10.80 -10.43
CA TRP A 141 12.65 10.38 -10.02
C TRP A 141 13.13 11.00 -8.71
N SER A 142 12.31 11.81 -8.07
CA SER A 142 12.70 12.49 -6.84
C SER A 142 12.92 11.49 -5.72
N VAL A 143 14.09 11.55 -5.11
CA VAL A 143 14.41 10.77 -3.90
C VAL A 143 13.72 11.44 -2.71
N ARG A 144 12.67 10.79 -2.22
CA ARG A 144 11.88 11.26 -1.07
C ARG A 144 11.77 10.17 0.00
N PRO A 145 11.52 10.54 1.26
CA PRO A 145 11.40 9.55 2.36
C PRO A 145 10.23 8.58 2.20
N ASN A 146 9.34 8.81 1.23
CA ASN A 146 8.18 7.96 0.96
C ASN A 146 8.54 6.51 0.65
N MET A 147 9.67 6.28 -0.01
CA MET A 147 10.15 4.94 -0.36
C MET A 147 10.50 4.09 0.86
N ILE A 148 10.82 4.71 2.01
CA ILE A 148 11.15 4.00 3.26
C ILE A 148 9.99 3.13 3.74
N PHE A 149 8.74 3.47 3.42
CA PHE A 149 7.59 2.60 3.74
C PHE A 149 7.73 1.20 3.14
N ALA A 150 8.28 1.07 1.93
CA ALA A 150 8.48 -0.23 1.31
C ALA A 150 9.53 -1.09 2.02
N VAL A 151 10.40 -0.49 2.85
CA VAL A 151 11.47 -1.18 3.60
C VAL A 151 11.10 -1.39 5.07
N ALA A 152 10.45 -0.39 5.70
CA ALA A 152 10.22 -0.36 7.14
C ALA A 152 8.99 -1.16 7.59
N LEU A 153 8.07 -1.50 6.70
CA LEU A 153 6.87 -2.28 7.01
C LEU A 153 7.22 -3.77 7.21
N ASP A 154 6.43 -4.47 8.03
CA ASP A 154 6.66 -5.90 8.34
C ASP A 154 6.61 -6.79 7.10
N TYR A 155 5.73 -6.45 6.16
CA TYR A 155 5.63 -7.12 4.87
C TYR A 155 6.09 -6.16 3.79
N SER A 156 7.23 -6.47 3.20
CA SER A 156 7.81 -5.71 2.09
C SER A 156 7.62 -6.47 0.78
N PRO A 157 7.27 -5.80 -0.34
CA PRO A 157 7.27 -6.42 -1.66
C PRO A 157 8.69 -6.58 -2.23
N LEU A 158 9.69 -5.98 -1.58
CA LEU A 158 11.09 -5.96 -2.03
C LEU A 158 11.88 -7.13 -1.47
N THR A 159 12.81 -7.66 -2.24
CA THR A 159 13.84 -8.59 -1.77
C THR A 159 14.80 -7.90 -0.78
N PRO A 160 15.51 -8.66 0.09
CA PRO A 160 16.51 -8.07 0.99
C PRO A 160 17.59 -7.23 0.29
N ALA A 161 17.99 -7.62 -0.92
CA ALA A 161 18.95 -6.87 -1.72
C ALA A 161 18.36 -5.52 -2.19
N GLN A 162 17.12 -5.52 -2.64
CA GLN A 162 16.40 -4.29 -3.03
C GLN A 162 16.14 -3.37 -1.83
N GLN A 163 15.74 -3.93 -0.67
CA GLN A 163 15.55 -3.13 0.56
C GLN A 163 16.84 -2.42 0.99
N LYS A 164 18.00 -3.05 0.77
CA LYS A 164 19.30 -2.44 1.08
C LYS A 164 19.66 -1.33 0.11
N ALA A 165 19.17 -1.37 -1.12
CA ALA A 165 19.45 -0.37 -2.16
C ALA A 165 18.58 0.89 -2.01
N VAL A 166 17.41 0.77 -1.39
CA VAL A 166 16.50 1.87 -1.03
C VAL A 166 16.98 2.59 0.23
#